data_de77777a04fdf6fb4be7bb8a02a64572
#
_entry.id   de77777a04fdf6fb4be7bb8a02a64572
#
_cell.length_a   1.000
_cell.length_b   1.000
_cell.length_c   1.000
_cell.angle_alpha   90.00
_cell.angle_beta   90.00
_cell.angle_gamma   90.00
#
_symmetry.space_group_name_H-M   'P 1'
#
loop_
_entity.id
_entity.type
_entity.pdbx_description
1 polymer ?
#
loop_
_entity_poly.entity_id
_entity_poly.type
_entity_poly.pdbx_seq_one_letter_code
_entity_poly.pdbx_strand_id
1 'polypeptide(L)'
;MSMQRIMVATDGSAGADRAVEVAAALAKAVDGELLIVTISGNFPAEEIRKLARAEGGVGEANELLSNRILLAAKERAERAGARRIGIWSGWGDPARGIIDAARRERSDIVVVGRRGRGQLAGLLLGSVSQEMVSRAPCIVVVVP
;
A
#
# COMPACT_ATOMS: atom_id res chain seq x y z
N MET A 1 0.07 -8.44 23.89
CA MET A 1 -0.02 -7.65 22.63
C MET A 1 -0.82 -8.44 21.60
N SER A 2 -1.86 -7.84 21.06
CA SER A 2 -2.60 -8.44 19.96
C SER A 2 -1.98 -7.99 18.64
N MET A 3 -1.77 -8.89 17.70
CA MET A 3 -1.22 -8.57 16.37
C MET A 3 -2.26 -8.79 15.29
N GLN A 4 -3.44 -8.27 15.51
CA GLN A 4 -4.59 -8.54 14.64
C GLN A 4 -4.91 -7.43 13.64
N ARG A 5 -4.23 -6.29 13.70
CA ARG A 5 -4.45 -5.19 12.76
C ARG A 5 -3.24 -5.04 11.85
N ILE A 6 -3.41 -5.54 10.64
CA ILE A 6 -2.35 -5.54 9.63
C ILE A 6 -2.70 -4.54 8.53
N MET A 7 -1.73 -3.71 8.18
CA MET A 7 -1.85 -2.77 7.08
C MET A 7 -0.85 -3.13 6.00
N VAL A 8 -1.20 -2.96 4.74
CA VAL A 8 -0.26 -3.05 3.64
C VAL A 8 -0.41 -1.83 2.75
N ALA A 9 0.70 -1.26 2.34
CA ALA A 9 0.73 -0.17 1.38
C ALA A 9 1.05 -0.72 0.00
N THR A 10 0.32 -0.24 -1.00
CA THR A 10 0.53 -0.65 -2.39
C THR A 10 0.51 0.55 -3.32
N ASP A 11 1.37 0.52 -4.33
CA ASP A 11 1.40 1.47 -5.44
C ASP A 11 1.08 0.76 -6.77
N GLY A 12 0.65 -0.49 -6.70
CA GLY A 12 0.34 -1.29 -7.87
C GLY A 12 1.54 -1.95 -8.54
N SER A 13 2.75 -1.77 -8.00
CA SER A 13 3.95 -2.41 -8.54
C SER A 13 3.99 -3.91 -8.22
N ALA A 14 4.85 -4.66 -8.93
CA ALA A 14 5.03 -6.09 -8.66
C ALA A 14 5.53 -6.36 -7.24
N GLY A 15 6.41 -5.50 -6.72
CA GLY A 15 6.90 -5.62 -5.35
C GLY A 15 5.79 -5.39 -4.32
N ALA A 16 4.91 -4.41 -4.59
CA ALA A 16 3.75 -4.15 -3.74
C ALA A 16 2.75 -5.31 -3.79
N ASP A 17 2.58 -5.94 -4.94
CA ASP A 17 1.71 -7.11 -5.07
C ASP A 17 2.19 -8.25 -4.18
N ARG A 18 3.50 -8.48 -4.13
CA ARG A 18 4.08 -9.48 -3.21
C ARG A 18 3.84 -9.10 -1.75
N ALA A 19 3.93 -7.81 -1.43
CA ALA A 19 3.65 -7.32 -0.08
C ALA A 19 2.20 -7.57 0.31
N VAL A 20 1.26 -7.36 -0.61
CA VAL A 20 -0.17 -7.66 -0.38
C VAL A 20 -0.37 -9.14 -0.07
N GLU A 21 0.28 -10.02 -0.79
CA GLU A 21 0.18 -11.48 -0.54
C GLU A 21 0.73 -11.86 0.83
N VAL A 22 1.87 -11.29 1.21
CA VAL A 22 2.46 -11.53 2.54
C VAL A 22 1.54 -11.00 3.65
N ALA A 23 1.02 -9.79 3.49
CA ALA A 23 0.11 -9.20 4.46
C ALA A 23 -1.18 -10.03 4.62
N ALA A 24 -1.72 -10.53 3.51
CA ALA A 24 -2.90 -11.39 3.53
C ALA A 24 -2.62 -12.70 4.26
N ALA A 25 -1.46 -13.30 4.01
CA ALA A 25 -1.05 -14.52 4.71
C ALA A 25 -0.89 -14.29 6.22
N LEU A 26 -0.32 -13.15 6.61
CA LEU A 26 -0.21 -12.77 8.02
C LEU A 26 -1.60 -12.59 8.65
N ALA A 27 -2.49 -11.87 7.98
CA ALA A 27 -3.85 -11.64 8.47
C ALA A 27 -4.60 -12.97 8.65
N LYS A 28 -4.45 -13.89 7.70
CA LYS A 28 -5.03 -15.22 7.79
C LYS A 28 -4.47 -15.99 9.00
N ALA A 29 -3.16 -15.95 9.17
CA ALA A 29 -2.49 -16.70 10.23
C ALA A 29 -2.91 -16.25 11.64
N VAL A 30 -3.16 -14.96 11.82
CA VAL A 30 -3.55 -14.40 13.12
C VAL A 30 -5.06 -14.18 13.26
N ASP A 31 -5.83 -14.55 12.24
CA ASP A 31 -7.26 -14.27 12.14
C ASP A 31 -7.56 -12.79 12.36
N GLY A 32 -6.80 -11.94 11.70
CA GLY A 32 -6.81 -10.50 11.86
C GLY A 32 -7.49 -9.74 10.73
N GLU A 33 -7.51 -8.42 10.88
CA GLU A 33 -8.02 -7.50 9.87
C GLU A 33 -6.88 -7.06 8.96
N LEU A 34 -7.17 -6.85 7.69
CA LEU A 34 -6.22 -6.31 6.72
C LEU A 34 -6.77 -5.00 6.17
N LEU A 35 -5.99 -3.93 6.30
CA LEU A 35 -6.28 -2.67 5.64
C LEU A 35 -5.27 -2.45 4.51
N ILE A 36 -5.77 -2.30 3.29
CA ILE A 36 -4.95 -2.02 2.11
C ILE A 36 -5.03 -0.53 1.83
N VAL A 37 -3.87 0.13 1.78
CA VAL A 37 -3.81 1.57 1.55
C VAL A 37 -2.97 1.90 0.32
N THR A 38 -3.37 2.96 -0.38
CA THR A 38 -2.55 3.56 -1.43
C THR A 38 -2.57 5.07 -1.25
N ILE A 39 -1.45 5.73 -1.59
CA ILE A 39 -1.34 7.19 -1.51
C ILE A 39 -1.19 7.72 -2.94
N SER A 40 -2.15 8.50 -3.37
CA SER A 40 -2.13 9.11 -4.69
C SER A 40 -1.39 10.44 -4.69
N GLY A 41 -1.17 10.98 -5.88
CA GLY A 41 -0.42 12.22 -6.07
C GLY A 41 1.00 12.00 -6.58
N ASN A 42 1.51 10.77 -6.50
CA ASN A 42 2.85 10.41 -6.97
C ASN A 42 2.84 9.28 -8.00
N PHE A 43 1.71 9.07 -8.66
CA PHE A 43 1.64 8.12 -9.78
C PHE A 43 2.40 8.66 -10.98
N PRO A 44 2.85 7.78 -11.91
CA PRO A 44 3.57 8.22 -13.10
C PRO A 44 2.79 9.27 -13.87
N ALA A 45 3.43 10.40 -14.15
CA ALA A 45 2.79 11.57 -14.77
C ALA A 45 2.14 11.24 -16.11
N GLU A 46 2.75 10.37 -16.90
CA GLU A 46 2.20 9.98 -18.20
C GLU A 46 0.91 9.18 -18.08
N GLU A 47 0.87 8.26 -17.12
CA GLU A 47 -0.32 7.47 -16.83
C GLU A 47 -1.48 8.38 -16.38
N ILE A 48 -1.17 9.34 -15.52
CA ILE A 48 -2.17 10.32 -15.06
C ILE A 48 -2.65 11.21 -16.21
N ARG A 49 -1.76 11.65 -17.09
CA ARG A 49 -2.14 12.48 -18.23
C ARG A 49 -3.10 11.76 -19.17
N LYS A 50 -2.86 10.49 -19.46
CA LYS A 50 -3.74 9.68 -20.29
C LYS A 50 -5.13 9.55 -19.68
N LEU A 51 -5.18 9.22 -18.40
CA LEU A 51 -6.44 9.08 -17.67
C LEU A 51 -7.18 10.41 -17.54
N ALA A 52 -6.46 11.50 -17.31
CA ALA A 52 -7.06 12.83 -17.17
C ALA A 52 -7.80 13.27 -18.43
N ARG A 53 -7.29 12.93 -19.61
CA ARG A 53 -7.96 13.23 -20.89
C ARG A 53 -9.29 12.49 -21.03
N ALA A 54 -9.34 11.24 -20.55
CA ALA A 54 -10.53 10.41 -20.65
C ALA A 54 -11.56 10.72 -19.55
N GLU A 55 -11.09 11.05 -18.36
CA GLU A 55 -11.93 11.14 -17.15
C GLU A 55 -12.27 12.57 -16.72
N GLY A 56 -11.78 13.58 -17.43
CA GLY A 56 -12.16 14.95 -17.16
C GLY A 56 -11.24 15.75 -16.26
N GLY A 57 -10.11 15.20 -15.80
CA GLY A 57 -9.13 15.95 -15.02
C GLY A 57 -8.15 15.08 -14.26
N VAL A 58 -7.15 15.75 -13.65
CA VAL A 58 -6.09 15.07 -12.90
C VAL A 58 -6.62 14.46 -11.60
N GLY A 59 -7.53 15.15 -10.92
CA GLY A 59 -8.15 14.62 -9.70
C GLY A 59 -8.91 13.34 -9.94
N GLU A 60 -9.74 13.31 -10.98
CA GLU A 60 -10.52 12.15 -11.39
C GLU A 60 -9.61 10.99 -11.83
N ALA A 61 -8.51 11.31 -12.52
CA ALA A 61 -7.54 10.31 -12.95
C ALA A 61 -6.85 9.64 -11.75
N ASN A 62 -6.44 10.43 -10.77
CA ASN A 62 -5.83 9.89 -9.55
C ASN A 62 -6.80 9.01 -8.77
N GLU A 63 -8.05 9.45 -8.65
CA GLU A 63 -9.08 8.68 -7.97
C GLU A 63 -9.34 7.34 -8.67
N LEU A 64 -9.48 7.36 -9.99
CA LEU A 64 -9.70 6.15 -10.77
C LEU A 64 -8.54 5.17 -10.62
N LEU A 65 -7.30 5.66 -10.73
CA LEU A 65 -6.11 4.80 -10.61
C LEU A 65 -6.00 4.24 -9.20
N SER A 66 -6.23 5.04 -8.16
CA SER A 66 -6.25 4.57 -6.78
C SER A 66 -7.26 3.44 -6.58
N ASN A 67 -8.47 3.61 -7.11
CA ASN A 67 -9.52 2.60 -7.01
C ASN A 67 -9.13 1.31 -7.73
N ARG A 68 -8.53 1.41 -8.91
CA ARG A 68 -8.06 0.22 -9.65
C ARG A 68 -6.99 -0.54 -8.86
N ILE A 69 -6.04 0.19 -8.29
CA ILE A 69 -4.96 -0.40 -7.49
C ILE A 69 -5.54 -1.11 -6.26
N LEU A 70 -6.44 -0.44 -5.54
CA LEU A 70 -7.03 -0.99 -4.32
C LEU A 70 -7.90 -2.21 -4.60
N LEU A 71 -8.72 -2.18 -5.65
CA LEU A 71 -9.57 -3.32 -5.99
C LEU A 71 -8.78 -4.53 -6.45
N ALA A 72 -7.73 -4.31 -7.25
CA ALA A 72 -6.84 -5.39 -7.66
C ALA A 72 -6.10 -6.00 -6.46
N ALA A 73 -5.64 -5.17 -5.54
CA ALA A 73 -4.98 -5.63 -4.32
C ALA A 73 -5.95 -6.41 -3.42
N LYS A 74 -7.18 -5.94 -3.31
CA LYS A 74 -8.21 -6.64 -2.52
C LYS A 74 -8.47 -8.03 -3.08
N GLU A 75 -8.64 -8.17 -4.39
CA GLU A 75 -8.81 -9.47 -5.02
C GLU A 75 -7.63 -10.39 -4.74
N ARG A 76 -6.42 -9.88 -4.84
CA ARG A 76 -5.19 -10.63 -4.55
C ARG A 76 -5.17 -11.11 -3.10
N ALA A 77 -5.54 -10.23 -2.17
CA ALA A 77 -5.60 -10.55 -0.75
C ALA A 77 -6.65 -11.61 -0.44
N GLU A 78 -7.82 -11.52 -1.07
CA GLU A 78 -8.88 -12.52 -0.93
C GLU A 78 -8.40 -13.90 -1.40
N ARG A 79 -7.74 -13.96 -2.56
CA ARG A 79 -7.18 -15.21 -3.06
C ARG A 79 -6.12 -15.79 -2.13
N ALA A 80 -5.39 -14.94 -1.40
CA ALA A 80 -4.39 -15.36 -0.44
C ALA A 80 -4.98 -15.73 0.93
N GLY A 81 -6.29 -15.60 1.12
CA GLY A 81 -7.00 -16.08 2.28
C GLY A 81 -7.38 -15.05 3.32
N ALA A 82 -7.13 -13.78 3.10
CA ALA A 82 -7.60 -12.73 3.99
C ALA A 82 -9.12 -12.61 3.93
N ARG A 83 -9.77 -12.36 5.07
CA ARG A 83 -11.24 -12.33 5.17
C ARG A 83 -11.81 -10.96 5.45
N ARG A 84 -11.26 -10.25 6.44
CA ARG A 84 -11.72 -8.92 6.83
C ARG A 84 -10.80 -7.89 6.22
N ILE A 85 -11.18 -7.40 5.03
CA ILE A 85 -10.34 -6.52 4.23
C ILE A 85 -11.02 -5.17 4.08
N GLY A 86 -10.32 -4.12 4.52
CA GLY A 86 -10.68 -2.75 4.24
C GLY A 86 -9.73 -2.14 3.21
N ILE A 87 -10.19 -1.11 2.52
CA ILE A 87 -9.38 -0.37 1.56
C ILE A 87 -9.48 1.13 1.87
N TRP A 88 -8.39 1.86 1.65
CA TRP A 88 -8.37 3.31 1.87
C TRP A 88 -7.34 3.96 0.96
N SER A 89 -7.66 5.13 0.45
CA SER A 89 -6.72 5.94 -0.32
C SER A 89 -6.51 7.29 0.34
N GLY A 90 -5.27 7.77 0.30
CA GLY A 90 -4.91 9.11 0.74
C GLY A 90 -4.23 9.87 -0.37
N TRP A 91 -3.85 11.12 -0.09
CA TRP A 91 -3.18 12.01 -1.03
C TRP A 91 -1.91 12.57 -0.40
N GLY A 92 -0.88 12.74 -1.21
CA GLY A 92 0.32 13.45 -0.82
C GLY A 92 1.56 12.59 -0.73
N ASP A 93 2.39 12.82 0.26
CA ASP A 93 3.63 12.07 0.45
C ASP A 93 3.33 10.63 0.88
N PRO A 94 3.83 9.63 0.15
CA PRO A 94 3.50 8.23 0.45
C PRO A 94 3.88 7.79 1.86
N ALA A 95 5.12 8.02 2.27
CA ALA A 95 5.57 7.56 3.58
C ALA A 95 4.78 8.20 4.71
N ARG A 96 4.59 9.53 4.65
CA ARG A 96 3.81 10.26 5.66
C ARG A 96 2.38 9.77 5.71
N GLY A 97 1.75 9.60 4.55
CA GLY A 97 0.36 9.13 4.47
C GLY A 97 0.18 7.74 5.07
N ILE A 98 1.13 6.84 4.81
CA ILE A 98 1.09 5.48 5.37
C ILE A 98 1.30 5.53 6.88
N ILE A 99 2.27 6.30 7.36
CA ILE A 99 2.57 6.43 8.79
C ILE A 99 1.36 6.99 9.54
N ASP A 100 0.75 8.05 9.01
CA ASP A 100 -0.43 8.66 9.60
C ASP A 100 -1.61 7.69 9.64
N ALA A 101 -1.81 6.93 8.57
CA ALA A 101 -2.85 5.91 8.52
C ALA A 101 -2.59 4.80 9.54
N ALA A 102 -1.35 4.33 9.65
CA ALA A 102 -0.98 3.30 10.61
C ALA A 102 -1.25 3.74 12.05
N ARG A 103 -0.95 5.01 12.34
CA ARG A 103 -1.19 5.59 13.67
C ARG A 103 -2.68 5.73 13.97
N ARG A 104 -3.44 6.29 13.02
CA ARG A 104 -4.89 6.49 13.15
C ARG A 104 -5.63 5.17 13.32
N GLU A 105 -5.27 4.17 12.53
CA GLU A 105 -5.92 2.86 12.54
C GLU A 105 -5.36 1.91 13.59
N ARG A 106 -4.35 2.35 14.35
CA ARG A 106 -3.69 1.55 15.38
C ARG A 106 -3.20 0.21 14.83
N SER A 107 -2.55 0.26 13.70
CA SER A 107 -2.00 -0.95 13.06
C SER A 107 -0.90 -1.55 13.94
N ASP A 108 -0.91 -2.87 14.04
CA ASP A 108 0.11 -3.61 14.79
C ASP A 108 1.31 -3.90 13.90
N ILE A 109 1.04 -4.10 12.61
CA ILE A 109 2.06 -4.43 11.60
C ILE A 109 1.74 -3.65 10.33
N VAL A 110 2.76 -3.04 9.73
CA VAL A 110 2.66 -2.46 8.39
C VAL A 110 3.59 -3.23 7.46
N VAL A 111 3.06 -3.68 6.35
CA VAL A 111 3.79 -4.43 5.33
C VAL A 111 4.02 -3.52 4.13
N VAL A 112 5.24 -3.45 3.65
CA VAL A 112 5.61 -2.66 2.47
C VAL A 112 6.55 -3.47 1.59
N GLY A 113 6.53 -3.19 0.29
CA GLY A 113 7.54 -3.74 -0.61
C GLY A 113 8.89 -3.09 -0.34
N ARG A 114 9.96 -3.82 -0.61
CA ARG A 114 11.32 -3.30 -0.46
C ARG A 114 11.56 -2.10 -1.36
N ARG A 115 11.01 -2.13 -2.58
CA ARG A 115 11.09 -1.04 -3.56
C ARG A 115 9.74 -0.91 -4.27
N GLY A 116 9.37 0.30 -4.63
CA GLY A 116 8.16 0.58 -5.38
C GLY A 116 8.46 0.96 -6.83
N ARG A 117 7.55 1.72 -7.42
CA ARG A 117 7.69 2.21 -8.78
C ARG A 117 8.86 3.20 -8.89
N GLY A 118 9.59 3.15 -10.00
CA GLY A 118 10.64 4.11 -10.32
C GLY A 118 11.88 4.04 -9.46
N GLN A 119 12.08 2.99 -8.69
CA GLN A 119 13.24 2.83 -7.83
C GLN A 119 14.46 2.38 -8.65
N LEU A 120 15.62 2.89 -8.28
CA LEU A 120 16.89 2.53 -8.93
C LEU A 120 17.28 1.11 -8.56
N ALA A 121 17.81 0.39 -9.55
CA ALA A 121 18.34 -0.94 -9.33
C ALA A 121 19.55 -0.88 -8.37
N GLY A 122 19.68 -1.89 -7.51
CA GLY A 122 20.80 -1.99 -6.58
C GLY A 122 20.58 -1.34 -5.23
N LEU A 123 19.49 -0.59 -5.02
CA LEU A 123 19.16 -0.07 -3.70
C LEU A 123 18.66 -1.21 -2.81
N LEU A 124 19.11 -1.22 -1.55
CA LEU A 124 18.61 -2.20 -0.57
C LEU A 124 17.15 -1.92 -0.23
N LEU A 125 16.83 -0.67 0.06
CA LEU A 125 15.46 -0.23 0.36
C LEU A 125 15.11 0.98 -0.49
N GLY A 126 13.86 1.07 -0.92
CA GLY A 126 13.32 2.27 -1.53
C GLY A 126 13.05 3.36 -0.51
N SER A 127 12.70 4.55 -0.97
CA SER A 127 12.47 5.70 -0.09
C SER A 127 11.34 5.47 0.91
N VAL A 128 10.24 4.89 0.48
CA VAL A 128 9.10 4.62 1.36
C VAL A 128 9.46 3.59 2.42
N SER A 129 10.09 2.46 2.02
CA SER A 129 10.47 1.43 2.98
C SER A 129 11.50 1.92 3.98
N GLN A 130 12.46 2.76 3.56
CA GLN A 130 13.43 3.37 4.48
C GLN A 130 12.73 4.24 5.55
N GLU A 131 11.80 5.09 5.12
CA GLU A 131 11.07 5.94 6.04
C GLU A 131 10.17 5.13 6.98
N MET A 132 9.54 4.08 6.47
CA MET A 132 8.71 3.19 7.29
C MET A 132 9.54 2.53 8.39
N VAL A 133 10.70 1.98 8.06
CA VAL A 133 11.59 1.35 9.03
C VAL A 133 12.03 2.34 10.10
N SER A 134 12.29 3.59 9.72
CA SER A 134 12.77 4.62 10.64
C SER A 134 11.69 5.23 11.52
N ARG A 135 10.45 5.36 11.02
CA ARG A 135 9.45 6.25 11.62
C ARG A 135 8.10 5.60 11.92
N ALA A 136 7.86 4.37 11.49
CA ALA A 136 6.56 3.74 11.73
C ALA A 136 6.29 3.54 13.22
N PRO A 137 5.02 3.71 13.66
CA PRO A 137 4.66 3.53 15.07
C PRO A 137 4.52 2.07 15.49
N CYS A 138 4.81 1.12 14.60
CA CYS A 138 4.55 -0.29 14.82
C CYS A 138 5.59 -1.16 14.11
N ILE A 139 5.38 -2.48 14.12
CA ILE A 139 6.24 -3.43 13.42
C ILE A 139 6.15 -3.19 11.92
N VAL A 140 7.30 -3.20 11.26
CA VAL A 140 7.37 -3.06 9.80
C VAL A 140 7.92 -4.34 9.20
N VAL A 141 7.20 -4.88 8.23
CA VAL A 141 7.63 -6.03 7.43
C VAL A 141 7.98 -5.51 6.04
N VAL A 142 9.21 -5.71 5.61
CA VAL A 142 9.67 -5.32 4.28
C VAL A 142 9.79 -6.56 3.41
N VAL A 143 9.07 -6.56 2.29
CA VAL A 143 8.99 -7.71 1.38
C VAL A 143 9.84 -7.45 0.15
N PRO A 144 10.81 -8.34 -0.16
CA PRO A 144 11.67 -8.19 -1.33
C PRO A 144 10.93 -8.33 -2.67
#